data_0b483596dd1ad7438efda7b390b2c9bd
#
_entry.id   0b483596dd1ad7438efda7b390b2c9bd
#
_cell.length_a   1.000
_cell.length_b   1.000
_cell.length_c   1.000
_cell.angle_alpha   90.00
_cell.angle_beta   90.00
_cell.angle_gamma   90.00
#
_symmetry.space_group_name_H-M   'P 1'
#
loop_
_entity.id
_entity.type
_entity.pdbx_description
1 polymer ?
#
loop_
_entity_poly.entity_id
_entity_poly.type
_entity_poly.pdbx_seq_one_letter_code
_entity_poly.pdbx_strand_id
1 'polypeptide(L)'
;MPYPTRPIVSLIGLALTSLSQTALAQQDPQQILVTGVVPAGSSIDRSKLPYPIQIGSAQDLHNVGGASLADFMGQSFSSVSLNDAQNNPLQRDLQYRGFTASALLGLAQGLAVYQNGVRINEPLGDAVNWDLLPQSAINQITLSGGSNPLYGLNSLGGSLVIDMKNGFNFQGSNIEISAGSFGRTTANIEIGGNDGQLGYYINIERFDEDGWRDQSESAALNVYGSFGWRSEYSAVNLNLQHGRSDLIGNGAAPVELLALRREAIFTGPDITENDMTMMSLDFSHEVSSTISFSGNLFWRKNDTDSFNGDGSEFAVCEFSGGPGLIEGLEEDDVEELGIDDDDLCEGQFAGADALESFLNNLATQAGEDEEFNIESFEADELSGTGVLSDQAINNISNRVQQSFGGDFQWTLKGSFAGYSGQLVIGGSYFKGESDFSSVLELANLDPISRITTGLGTGTFVDEA
;
A
#
# COMPACT_ATOMS: atom_id res chain seq x y z
N MET A 1 -19.94 26.78 -35.62
CA MET A 1 -20.13 25.39 -36.09
C MET A 1 -20.84 24.67 -34.97
N PRO A 2 -21.95 24.01 -35.20
CA PRO A 2 -22.77 23.44 -34.12
C PRO A 2 -22.23 22.05 -33.72
N TYR A 3 -22.22 21.79 -32.41
CA TYR A 3 -21.90 20.51 -31.80
C TYR A 3 -23.01 19.48 -32.07
N PRO A 4 -22.67 18.20 -32.31
CA PRO A 4 -23.69 17.16 -32.48
C PRO A 4 -24.21 16.69 -31.13
N THR A 5 -25.52 16.78 -30.96
CA THR A 5 -26.28 16.21 -29.84
C THR A 5 -26.25 14.67 -29.89
N ARG A 6 -25.81 14.02 -28.81
CA ARG A 6 -25.96 12.56 -28.61
C ARG A 6 -27.35 12.22 -28.05
N PRO A 7 -27.96 11.11 -28.45
CA PRO A 7 -29.30 10.77 -28.01
C PRO A 7 -29.31 10.21 -26.59
N ILE A 8 -30.30 10.67 -25.82
CA ILE A 8 -30.68 10.19 -24.50
C ILE A 8 -31.17 8.74 -24.62
N VAL A 9 -30.49 7.80 -23.98
CA VAL A 9 -30.96 6.42 -23.83
C VAL A 9 -32.00 6.38 -22.72
N SER A 10 -33.22 6.02 -23.06
CA SER A 10 -34.34 5.84 -22.13
C SER A 10 -34.10 4.64 -21.22
N LEU A 11 -34.07 4.87 -19.91
CA LEU A 11 -34.04 3.85 -18.87
C LEU A 11 -35.39 3.10 -18.86
N ILE A 12 -35.34 1.79 -19.10
CA ILE A 12 -36.44 0.87 -18.86
C ILE A 12 -36.45 0.56 -17.35
N GLY A 13 -37.52 1.01 -16.68
CA GLY A 13 -37.76 0.68 -15.27
C GLY A 13 -38.16 -0.79 -15.10
N LEU A 14 -37.34 -1.56 -14.39
CA LEU A 14 -37.71 -2.89 -13.91
C LEU A 14 -38.22 -2.75 -12.46
N ALA A 15 -39.51 -2.94 -12.26
CA ALA A 15 -40.11 -3.02 -10.93
C ALA A 15 -39.72 -4.32 -10.26
N LEU A 16 -38.84 -4.29 -9.27
CA LEU A 16 -38.57 -5.41 -8.38
C LEU A 16 -39.54 -5.39 -7.21
N THR A 17 -40.39 -6.44 -7.16
CA THR A 17 -41.30 -6.72 -6.07
C THR A 17 -40.55 -6.98 -4.77
N SER A 18 -40.92 -6.25 -3.72
CA SER A 18 -40.42 -6.38 -2.36
C SER A 18 -40.71 -7.77 -1.79
N LEU A 19 -39.70 -8.57 -1.55
CA LEU A 19 -39.74 -9.73 -0.68
C LEU A 19 -39.50 -9.30 0.77
N SER A 20 -40.45 -9.71 1.61
CA SER A 20 -40.50 -9.41 3.03
C SER A 20 -39.22 -9.80 3.76
N GLN A 21 -38.60 -8.84 4.41
CA GLN A 21 -37.49 -9.07 5.32
C GLN A 21 -38.00 -9.75 6.59
N THR A 22 -37.56 -10.96 6.84
CA THR A 22 -37.61 -11.55 8.18
C THR A 22 -36.56 -10.85 9.04
N ALA A 23 -37.00 -10.26 10.14
CA ALA A 23 -36.15 -9.59 11.10
C ALA A 23 -35.04 -10.55 11.58
N LEU A 24 -33.80 -10.27 11.21
CA LEU A 24 -32.64 -10.91 11.80
C LEU A 24 -32.48 -10.38 13.24
N ALA A 25 -32.33 -11.31 14.17
CA ALA A 25 -32.04 -10.98 15.55
C ALA A 25 -30.73 -10.16 15.59
N GLN A 26 -30.86 -8.96 16.10
CA GLN A 26 -29.75 -8.06 16.35
C GLN A 26 -28.85 -8.72 17.40
N GLN A 27 -27.71 -9.26 16.99
CA GLN A 27 -26.69 -9.70 17.94
C GLN A 27 -26.07 -8.48 18.59
N ASP A 28 -26.00 -8.53 19.93
CA ASP A 28 -25.46 -7.46 20.79
C ASP A 28 -24.00 -7.14 20.39
N PRO A 29 -23.64 -5.89 20.07
CA PRO A 29 -22.30 -5.53 19.60
C PRO A 29 -21.22 -5.55 20.70
N GLN A 30 -21.49 -6.10 21.87
CA GLN A 30 -20.49 -6.22 22.97
C GLN A 30 -19.52 -7.39 22.78
N GLN A 31 -19.35 -7.92 21.58
CA GLN A 31 -18.62 -9.17 21.40
C GLN A 31 -17.21 -9.02 20.87
N ILE A 32 -16.35 -9.56 21.63
CA ILE A 32 -15.35 -10.60 21.40
C ILE A 32 -14.22 -10.15 20.48
N LEU A 33 -13.17 -9.70 21.11
CA LEU A 33 -11.91 -9.49 20.46
C LEU A 33 -11.11 -10.79 20.44
N VAL A 34 -10.58 -11.10 19.27
CA VAL A 34 -9.61 -12.18 19.10
C VAL A 34 -8.27 -11.71 19.64
N THR A 35 -7.77 -12.38 20.66
CA THR A 35 -6.41 -12.19 21.17
C THR A 35 -5.50 -13.23 20.55
N GLY A 36 -4.85 -12.87 19.50
CA GLY A 36 -3.93 -13.71 18.73
C GLY A 36 -4.06 -13.39 17.26
N VAL A 37 -3.05 -13.73 16.48
CA VAL A 37 -3.01 -13.56 15.03
C VAL A 37 -4.01 -14.47 14.34
N VAL A 38 -4.51 -15.50 15.04
CA VAL A 38 -5.44 -16.49 14.52
C VAL A 38 -6.89 -16.09 14.82
N PRO A 39 -7.75 -15.96 13.81
CA PRO A 39 -9.15 -15.52 13.96
C PRO A 39 -10.02 -16.44 14.81
N ALA A 40 -9.66 -17.71 14.96
CA ALA A 40 -10.49 -18.69 15.64
C ALA A 40 -9.92 -19.10 17.02
N GLY A 41 -10.64 -18.83 18.08
CA GLY A 41 -10.49 -19.59 19.32
C GLY A 41 -10.10 -18.85 20.58
N SER A 42 -9.65 -17.63 20.59
CA SER A 42 -9.32 -16.89 21.80
C SER A 42 -9.97 -15.52 21.84
N SER A 43 -11.24 -15.49 22.17
CA SER A 43 -11.93 -14.22 22.40
C SER A 43 -11.80 -13.77 23.84
N ILE A 44 -11.27 -12.58 24.07
CA ILE A 44 -11.27 -11.90 25.36
C ILE A 44 -12.21 -10.70 25.29
N ASP A 45 -12.98 -10.49 26.33
CA ASP A 45 -13.82 -9.32 26.50
C ASP A 45 -12.95 -8.05 26.42
N ARG A 46 -13.30 -7.12 25.54
CA ARG A 46 -12.63 -5.84 25.34
C ARG A 46 -12.34 -5.09 26.64
N SER A 47 -13.25 -5.16 27.61
CA SER A 47 -13.11 -4.50 28.92
C SER A 47 -11.97 -5.06 29.77
N LYS A 48 -11.42 -6.23 29.42
CA LYS A 48 -10.34 -6.91 30.16
C LYS A 48 -8.97 -6.70 29.55
N LEU A 49 -8.89 -5.98 28.42
CA LEU A 49 -7.63 -5.73 27.72
C LEU A 49 -6.95 -4.47 28.26
N PRO A 50 -5.64 -4.53 28.51
CA PRO A 50 -4.89 -3.42 29.09
C PRO A 50 -4.46 -2.36 28.06
N TYR A 51 -4.94 -2.42 26.83
CA TYR A 51 -4.59 -1.52 25.75
C TYR A 51 -5.84 -1.06 24.96
N PRO A 52 -5.79 0.11 24.30
CA PRO A 52 -6.93 0.63 23.57
C PRO A 52 -7.20 -0.18 22.31
N ILE A 53 -8.47 -0.41 22.05
CA ILE A 53 -8.97 -1.10 20.88
C ILE A 53 -10.09 -0.32 20.25
N GLN A 54 -10.05 -0.21 18.92
CA GLN A 54 -11.08 0.39 18.11
C GLN A 54 -11.58 -0.64 17.10
N ILE A 55 -12.89 -0.74 16.95
CA ILE A 55 -13.54 -1.73 16.10
C ILE A 55 -14.45 -1.01 15.12
N GLY A 56 -14.40 -1.41 13.86
CA GLY A 56 -15.32 -1.00 12.80
C GLY A 56 -15.97 -2.23 12.19
N SER A 57 -17.29 -2.20 12.07
CA SER A 57 -18.04 -3.27 11.40
C SER A 57 -18.21 -2.99 9.90
N ALA A 58 -18.61 -4.02 9.15
CA ALA A 58 -18.99 -3.86 7.74
C ALA A 58 -20.05 -2.76 7.53
N GLN A 59 -21.01 -2.63 8.47
CA GLN A 59 -22.04 -1.60 8.40
C GLN A 59 -21.46 -0.20 8.61
N ASP A 60 -20.48 -0.05 9.51
CA ASP A 60 -19.82 1.24 9.74
C ASP A 60 -19.03 1.67 8.51
N LEU A 61 -18.29 0.74 7.87
CA LEU A 61 -17.57 0.99 6.62
C LEU A 61 -18.53 1.44 5.50
N HIS A 62 -19.62 0.70 5.32
CA HIS A 62 -20.64 1.03 4.31
C HIS A 62 -21.27 2.41 4.55
N ASN A 63 -21.56 2.76 5.81
CA ASN A 63 -22.21 4.04 6.15
C ASN A 63 -21.34 5.27 5.91
N VAL A 64 -20.03 5.14 6.00
CA VAL A 64 -19.09 6.24 5.75
C VAL A 64 -18.97 6.52 4.24
N GLY A 65 -19.11 5.49 3.39
CA GLY A 65 -19.09 5.65 1.94
C GLY A 65 -17.76 6.18 1.38
N GLY A 66 -16.67 5.95 2.10
CA GLY A 66 -15.31 6.36 1.70
C GLY A 66 -14.80 5.56 0.50
N ALA A 67 -13.80 6.10 -0.17
CA ALA A 67 -13.14 5.42 -1.29
C ALA A 67 -12.24 4.28 -0.81
N SER A 68 -11.76 4.34 0.42
CA SER A 68 -10.81 3.37 0.95
C SER A 68 -11.02 3.05 2.43
N LEU A 69 -10.51 1.88 2.86
CA LEU A 69 -10.46 1.50 4.27
C LEU A 69 -9.73 2.56 5.11
N ALA A 70 -8.67 3.15 4.55
CA ALA A 70 -7.93 4.22 5.21
C ALA A 70 -8.81 5.46 5.45
N ASP A 71 -9.65 5.85 4.48
CA ASP A 71 -10.61 6.95 4.67
C ASP A 71 -11.59 6.68 5.80
N PHE A 72 -12.14 5.46 5.87
CA PHE A 72 -13.00 5.06 6.99
C PHE A 72 -12.28 5.20 8.34
N MET A 73 -11.04 4.68 8.43
CA MET A 73 -10.27 4.71 9.67
C MET A 73 -9.91 6.13 10.08
N GLY A 74 -9.52 6.99 9.12
CA GLY A 74 -9.21 8.39 9.37
C GLY A 74 -10.40 9.20 9.88
N GLN A 75 -11.62 8.85 9.44
CA GLN A 75 -12.85 9.53 9.89
C GLN A 75 -13.42 8.96 11.19
N SER A 76 -13.24 7.67 11.45
CA SER A 76 -13.95 6.94 12.52
C SER A 76 -13.08 6.56 13.70
N PHE A 77 -11.76 6.42 13.52
CA PHE A 77 -10.86 5.97 14.56
C PHE A 77 -10.05 7.11 15.17
N SER A 78 -9.93 7.08 16.48
CA SER A 78 -9.15 8.07 17.22
C SER A 78 -7.65 7.88 17.00
N SER A 79 -6.91 8.98 16.90
CA SER A 79 -5.45 8.99 16.71
C SER A 79 -5.01 8.36 15.38
N VAL A 80 -5.91 8.21 14.42
CA VAL A 80 -5.62 7.88 13.04
C VAL A 80 -5.61 9.17 12.23
N SER A 81 -4.59 9.36 11.43
CA SER A 81 -4.48 10.41 10.43
C SER A 81 -4.09 9.81 9.09
N LEU A 82 -4.37 10.52 8.04
CA LEU A 82 -3.99 10.14 6.69
C LEU A 82 -3.01 11.17 6.14
N ASN A 83 -1.98 10.69 5.48
CA ASN A 83 -1.16 11.47 4.58
C ASN A 83 -1.46 11.02 3.15
N ASP A 84 -1.13 11.85 2.19
CA ASP A 84 -1.50 11.64 0.80
C ASP A 84 -0.32 11.99 -0.10
N ALA A 85 0.82 11.38 0.15
CA ALA A 85 2.06 11.67 -0.56
C ALA A 85 1.92 11.44 -2.07
N GLN A 86 1.21 10.38 -2.45
CA GLN A 86 0.96 10.03 -3.87
C GLN A 86 -0.30 10.65 -4.45
N ASN A 87 -1.09 11.38 -3.66
CA ASN A 87 -2.39 11.93 -4.09
C ASN A 87 -3.29 10.91 -4.82
N ASN A 88 -3.21 9.64 -4.45
CA ASN A 88 -3.98 8.54 -5.01
C ASN A 88 -4.96 7.99 -3.97
N PRO A 89 -6.26 7.83 -4.27
CA PRO A 89 -7.25 7.37 -3.29
C PRO A 89 -7.01 5.95 -2.77
N LEU A 90 -6.27 5.12 -3.51
CA LEU A 90 -5.96 3.75 -3.15
C LEU A 90 -4.57 3.57 -2.52
N GLN A 91 -3.72 4.60 -2.55
CA GLN A 91 -2.36 4.59 -1.98
C GLN A 91 -2.23 5.54 -0.79
N ARG A 92 -3.20 5.56 0.10
CA ARG A 92 -3.18 6.40 1.30
C ARG A 92 -2.13 5.92 2.31
N ASP A 93 -1.40 6.86 2.89
CA ASP A 93 -0.54 6.60 4.03
C ASP A 93 -1.36 6.69 5.31
N LEU A 94 -1.68 5.55 5.88
CA LEU A 94 -2.39 5.49 7.14
C LEU A 94 -1.39 5.64 8.28
N GLN A 95 -1.62 6.62 9.15
CA GLN A 95 -0.80 6.86 10.34
C GLN A 95 -1.63 6.65 11.60
N TYR A 96 -1.10 5.89 12.53
CA TYR A 96 -1.65 5.70 13.85
C TYR A 96 -0.62 6.04 14.91
N ARG A 97 -0.86 7.13 15.66
CA ARG A 97 0.08 7.62 16.69
C ARG A 97 1.50 7.84 16.19
N GLY A 98 1.67 8.29 14.95
CA GLY A 98 2.96 8.51 14.33
C GLY A 98 3.63 7.28 13.69
N PHE A 99 3.00 6.12 13.75
CA PHE A 99 3.43 4.92 13.04
C PHE A 99 2.64 4.72 11.75
N THR A 100 3.31 4.34 10.69
CA THR A 100 2.73 4.32 9.35
C THR A 100 2.42 2.90 8.87
N ALA A 101 1.41 2.79 8.03
CA ALA A 101 1.18 1.68 7.10
C ALA A 101 0.88 2.29 5.72
N SER A 102 1.82 2.18 4.80
CA SER A 102 1.80 2.82 3.49
C SER A 102 2.19 1.82 2.40
N ALA A 103 1.76 2.07 1.17
CA ALA A 103 2.19 1.33 -0.01
C ALA A 103 3.59 1.76 -0.50
N LEU A 104 4.08 2.92 -0.05
CA LEU A 104 5.36 3.46 -0.48
C LEU A 104 6.54 2.75 0.18
N LEU A 105 7.54 2.40 -0.61
CA LEU A 105 8.86 2.01 -0.12
C LEU A 105 9.60 3.22 0.47
N GLY A 106 10.58 2.94 1.34
CA GLY A 106 11.40 3.98 1.97
C GLY A 106 10.75 4.66 3.18
N LEU A 107 9.42 4.58 3.36
CA LEU A 107 8.77 5.10 4.54
C LEU A 107 8.95 4.16 5.75
N ALA A 108 9.21 4.75 6.91
CA ALA A 108 9.31 4.00 8.16
C ALA A 108 7.93 3.45 8.56
N GLN A 109 7.69 2.17 8.28
CA GLN A 109 6.48 1.47 8.67
C GLN A 109 6.48 1.15 10.17
N GLY A 110 5.32 0.86 10.75
CA GLY A 110 5.25 0.56 12.18
C GLY A 110 3.93 -0.05 12.64
N LEU A 111 3.07 -0.40 11.68
CA LEU A 111 1.81 -1.09 11.90
C LEU A 111 1.81 -2.46 11.24
N ALA A 112 1.60 -3.51 12.01
CA ALA A 112 1.39 -4.85 11.47
C ALA A 112 -0.06 -5.01 11.02
N VAL A 113 -0.27 -5.39 9.76
CA VAL A 113 -1.60 -5.54 9.17
C VAL A 113 -1.87 -7.01 8.83
N TYR A 114 -3.00 -7.50 9.29
CA TYR A 114 -3.42 -8.90 9.13
C TYR A 114 -4.78 -8.99 8.45
N GLN A 115 -4.92 -9.87 7.48
CA GLN A 115 -6.18 -10.24 6.85
C GLN A 115 -6.46 -11.72 7.11
N ASN A 116 -7.55 -12.05 7.81
CA ASN A 116 -7.86 -13.42 8.25
C ASN A 116 -6.65 -14.14 8.90
N GLY A 117 -5.87 -13.43 9.74
CA GLY A 117 -4.67 -13.97 10.38
C GLY A 117 -3.41 -14.00 9.49
N VAL A 118 -3.49 -13.76 8.21
CA VAL A 118 -2.34 -13.63 7.31
C VAL A 118 -1.78 -12.22 7.39
N ARG A 119 -0.48 -12.09 7.65
CA ARG A 119 0.21 -10.80 7.58
C ARG A 119 0.31 -10.36 6.12
N ILE A 120 -0.23 -9.19 5.80
CA ILE A 120 -0.27 -8.64 4.43
C ILE A 120 0.76 -7.54 4.18
N ASN A 121 1.55 -7.13 5.20
CA ASN A 121 2.73 -6.31 4.94
C ASN A 121 3.70 -7.06 4.04
N GLU A 122 4.20 -6.37 3.03
CA GLU A 122 5.12 -6.95 2.05
C GLU A 122 6.47 -7.34 2.68
N PRO A 123 7.14 -8.38 2.20
CA PRO A 123 8.47 -8.76 2.68
C PRO A 123 9.52 -7.66 2.57
N LEU A 124 9.50 -6.88 1.49
CA LEU A 124 10.36 -5.72 1.29
C LEU A 124 9.69 -4.46 1.85
N GLY A 125 10.37 -3.78 2.75
CA GLY A 125 9.97 -2.48 3.27
C GLY A 125 8.71 -2.47 4.16
N ASP A 126 8.13 -3.64 4.46
CA ASP A 126 6.88 -3.75 5.24
C ASP A 126 5.69 -2.95 4.67
N ALA A 127 5.72 -2.59 3.38
CA ALA A 127 4.68 -1.83 2.70
C ALA A 127 3.31 -2.53 2.76
N VAL A 128 2.24 -1.76 2.67
CA VAL A 128 0.86 -2.27 2.69
C VAL A 128 0.10 -1.73 1.48
N ASN A 129 -0.18 -2.60 0.52
CA ASN A 129 -0.93 -2.28 -0.69
C ASN A 129 -2.44 -2.33 -0.40
N TRP A 130 -3.03 -1.17 -0.08
CA TRP A 130 -4.45 -1.04 0.26
C TRP A 130 -5.38 -1.30 -0.93
N ASP A 131 -4.91 -1.06 -2.14
CA ASP A 131 -5.55 -1.30 -3.42
C ASP A 131 -5.88 -2.77 -3.67
N LEU A 132 -5.08 -3.68 -3.10
CA LEU A 132 -5.25 -5.13 -3.21
C LEU A 132 -6.21 -5.73 -2.18
N LEU A 133 -6.79 -4.90 -1.30
CA LEU A 133 -7.73 -5.35 -0.28
C LEU A 133 -9.18 -5.18 -0.77
N PRO A 134 -9.98 -6.27 -0.94
CA PRO A 134 -11.38 -6.17 -1.30
C PRO A 134 -12.21 -5.62 -0.14
N GLN A 135 -12.45 -4.32 -0.14
CA GLN A 135 -13.05 -3.59 0.98
C GLN A 135 -14.48 -3.98 1.25
N SER A 136 -15.26 -4.24 0.19
CA SER A 136 -16.64 -4.70 0.31
C SER A 136 -16.76 -6.09 0.95
N ALA A 137 -15.69 -6.89 0.90
CA ALA A 137 -15.62 -8.19 1.55
C ALA A 137 -15.21 -8.14 3.03
N ILE A 138 -14.92 -6.96 3.58
CA ILE A 138 -14.58 -6.79 5.00
C ILE A 138 -15.82 -7.00 5.86
N ASN A 139 -15.70 -7.85 6.88
CA ASN A 139 -16.72 -8.05 7.91
C ASN A 139 -16.49 -7.15 9.13
N GLN A 140 -15.24 -7.08 9.57
CA GLN A 140 -14.83 -6.29 10.74
C GLN A 140 -13.37 -5.90 10.63
N ILE A 141 -13.04 -4.74 11.17
CA ILE A 141 -11.66 -4.33 11.40
C ILE A 141 -11.45 -4.06 12.89
N THR A 142 -10.26 -4.37 13.36
CA THR A 142 -9.85 -4.17 14.75
C THR A 142 -8.47 -3.53 14.80
N LEU A 143 -8.39 -2.29 15.27
CA LEU A 143 -7.13 -1.58 15.50
C LEU A 143 -6.77 -1.67 16.96
N SER A 144 -5.66 -2.33 17.25
CA SER A 144 -5.08 -2.47 18.59
C SER A 144 -3.88 -1.57 18.75
N GLY A 145 -3.85 -0.73 19.78
CA GLY A 145 -2.77 0.22 19.99
C GLY A 145 -1.68 -0.33 20.91
N GLY A 146 -0.44 0.05 20.62
CA GLY A 146 0.75 -0.32 21.37
C GLY A 146 1.47 -1.54 20.82
N SER A 147 2.75 -1.65 21.14
CA SER A 147 3.57 -2.78 20.75
C SER A 147 3.06 -4.06 21.43
N ASN A 148 2.78 -5.07 20.64
CA ASN A 148 2.33 -6.36 21.13
C ASN A 148 3.11 -7.48 20.41
N PRO A 149 4.01 -8.19 21.09
CA PRO A 149 4.88 -9.22 20.49
C PRO A 149 4.11 -10.39 19.88
N LEU A 150 2.82 -10.56 20.21
CA LEU A 150 1.97 -11.59 19.60
C LEU A 150 1.72 -11.32 18.09
N TYR A 151 1.82 -10.05 17.68
CA TYR A 151 1.67 -9.67 16.27
C TYR A 151 3.02 -9.65 15.51
N GLY A 152 4.10 -10.14 16.14
CA GLY A 152 5.39 -10.35 15.47
C GLY A 152 6.05 -9.08 14.97
N LEU A 153 6.60 -9.15 13.77
CA LEU A 153 7.44 -8.11 13.18
C LEU A 153 6.67 -6.79 13.00
N ASN A 154 7.37 -5.70 13.27
CA ASN A 154 6.96 -4.31 13.02
C ASN A 154 5.59 -3.89 13.61
N SER A 155 5.18 -4.51 14.72
CA SER A 155 4.00 -4.09 15.48
C SER A 155 4.37 -3.05 16.56
N LEU A 156 5.06 -1.98 16.16
CA LEU A 156 5.60 -0.96 17.07
C LEU A 156 4.50 -0.03 17.59
N GLY A 157 3.70 0.51 16.69
CA GLY A 157 2.59 1.41 16.99
C GLY A 157 1.30 0.69 17.31
N GLY A 158 1.14 -0.49 16.75
CA GLY A 158 -0.07 -1.30 16.90
C GLY A 158 -0.21 -2.34 15.82
N SER A 159 -1.40 -2.94 15.80
CA SER A 159 -1.80 -3.91 14.78
C SER A 159 -3.22 -3.66 14.30
N LEU A 160 -3.42 -3.83 12.99
CA LEU A 160 -4.70 -3.82 12.34
C LEU A 160 -5.06 -5.24 11.91
N VAL A 161 -6.16 -5.76 12.42
CA VAL A 161 -6.71 -7.07 12.06
C VAL A 161 -7.98 -6.86 11.25
N ILE A 162 -8.03 -7.46 10.09
CA ILE A 162 -9.12 -7.38 9.12
C ILE A 162 -9.73 -8.77 9.00
N ASP A 163 -10.97 -8.91 9.48
CA ASP A 163 -11.75 -10.13 9.35
C ASP A 163 -12.62 -10.01 8.11
N MET A 164 -12.52 -10.97 7.20
CA MET A 164 -13.27 -10.97 5.95
C MET A 164 -14.62 -11.68 6.11
N LYS A 165 -15.56 -11.35 5.24
CA LYS A 165 -16.83 -12.07 5.11
C LYS A 165 -16.59 -13.51 4.65
N ASN A 166 -17.45 -14.40 5.11
CA ASN A 166 -17.50 -15.81 4.71
C ASN A 166 -18.96 -16.30 4.68
N GLY A 167 -19.20 -17.51 4.21
CA GLY A 167 -20.55 -18.03 4.07
C GLY A 167 -21.34 -18.19 5.38
N PHE A 168 -20.69 -18.07 6.54
CA PHE A 168 -21.36 -18.20 7.84
C PHE A 168 -21.68 -16.87 8.51
N ASN A 169 -21.00 -15.78 8.10
CA ASN A 169 -21.29 -14.43 8.61
C ASN A 169 -21.97 -13.53 7.57
N PHE A 170 -22.08 -13.98 6.30
CA PHE A 170 -22.81 -13.31 5.26
C PHE A 170 -23.75 -14.29 4.53
N GLN A 171 -25.03 -13.91 4.37
CA GLN A 171 -26.04 -14.69 3.64
C GLN A 171 -26.83 -13.78 2.71
N GLY A 172 -26.94 -14.18 1.47
CA GLY A 172 -27.70 -13.47 0.43
C GLY A 172 -26.81 -13.05 -0.73
N SER A 173 -27.28 -12.08 -1.48
CA SER A 173 -26.55 -11.44 -2.57
C SER A 173 -26.73 -9.95 -2.52
N ASN A 174 -25.69 -9.22 -2.86
CA ASN A 174 -25.71 -7.77 -2.98
C ASN A 174 -25.02 -7.36 -4.28
N ILE A 175 -25.57 -6.35 -4.93
CA ILE A 175 -24.95 -5.67 -6.07
C ILE A 175 -25.01 -4.20 -5.77
N GLU A 176 -23.86 -3.56 -5.78
CA GLU A 176 -23.71 -2.14 -5.54
C GLU A 176 -22.93 -1.50 -6.68
N ILE A 177 -23.44 -0.40 -7.20
CA ILE A 177 -22.78 0.39 -8.23
C ILE A 177 -22.85 1.84 -7.76
N SER A 178 -21.72 2.51 -7.71
CA SER A 178 -21.66 3.92 -7.40
C SER A 178 -20.92 4.71 -8.49
N ALA A 179 -21.22 6.01 -8.56
CA ALA A 179 -20.53 6.94 -9.44
C ALA A 179 -20.27 8.24 -8.67
N GLY A 180 -19.14 8.86 -8.91
CA GLY A 180 -18.69 10.06 -8.21
C GLY A 180 -18.06 11.09 -9.13
N SER A 181 -17.48 12.12 -8.53
CA SER A 181 -16.70 13.13 -9.23
C SER A 181 -15.43 12.50 -9.84
N PHE A 182 -14.86 13.18 -10.81
CA PHE A 182 -13.60 12.81 -11.46
C PHE A 182 -13.65 11.42 -12.13
N GLY A 183 -14.78 11.08 -12.74
CA GLY A 183 -14.96 9.82 -13.45
C GLY A 183 -15.04 8.58 -12.53
N ARG A 184 -15.02 8.75 -11.20
CA ARG A 184 -15.04 7.63 -10.26
C ARG A 184 -16.26 6.75 -10.46
N THR A 185 -16.03 5.46 -10.65
CA THR A 185 -17.04 4.41 -10.66
C THR A 185 -16.59 3.23 -9.83
N THR A 186 -17.50 2.68 -9.04
CA THR A 186 -17.26 1.43 -8.32
C THR A 186 -18.38 0.44 -8.62
N ALA A 187 -18.03 -0.83 -8.73
CA ALA A 187 -19.00 -1.91 -8.85
C ALA A 187 -18.60 -3.04 -7.91
N ASN A 188 -19.54 -3.50 -7.11
CA ASN A 188 -19.35 -4.59 -6.19
C ASN A 188 -20.47 -5.63 -6.38
N ILE A 189 -20.08 -6.89 -6.43
CA ILE A 189 -21.00 -8.03 -6.46
C ILE A 189 -20.55 -9.00 -5.38
N GLU A 190 -21.45 -9.32 -4.46
CA GLU A 190 -21.19 -10.32 -3.43
C GLU A 190 -22.35 -11.31 -3.33
N ILE A 191 -21.99 -12.57 -3.11
CA ILE A 191 -22.94 -13.66 -2.89
C ILE A 191 -22.38 -14.61 -1.85
N GLY A 192 -23.20 -15.04 -0.92
CA GLY A 192 -22.81 -16.01 0.10
C GLY A 192 -23.99 -16.71 0.74
N GLY A 193 -23.67 -17.81 1.40
CA GLY A 193 -24.66 -18.60 2.13
C GLY A 193 -24.08 -19.87 2.72
N ASN A 194 -24.87 -20.55 3.54
CA ASN A 194 -24.51 -21.84 4.12
C ASN A 194 -25.75 -22.71 4.36
N ASP A 195 -25.53 -24.01 4.51
CA ASP A 195 -26.53 -25.01 4.92
C ASP A 195 -26.38 -25.44 6.39
N GLY A 196 -25.54 -24.75 7.17
CA GLY A 196 -25.15 -25.07 8.53
C GLY A 196 -23.85 -25.85 8.64
N GLN A 197 -23.44 -26.60 7.62
CA GLN A 197 -22.19 -27.34 7.56
C GLN A 197 -21.22 -26.78 6.51
N LEU A 198 -21.70 -26.54 5.29
CA LEU A 198 -20.93 -25.96 4.20
C LEU A 198 -21.35 -24.50 4.01
N GLY A 199 -20.37 -23.64 3.87
CA GLY A 199 -20.58 -22.23 3.59
C GLY A 199 -19.70 -21.77 2.42
N TYR A 200 -20.19 -20.78 1.69
CA TYR A 200 -19.46 -20.14 0.62
C TYR A 200 -19.71 -18.63 0.64
N TYR A 201 -18.70 -17.89 0.21
CA TYR A 201 -18.81 -16.46 -0.05
C TYR A 201 -17.91 -16.11 -1.23
N ILE A 202 -18.40 -15.28 -2.13
CA ILE A 202 -17.66 -14.79 -3.30
C ILE A 202 -17.93 -13.30 -3.42
N ASN A 203 -16.87 -12.53 -3.67
CA ASN A 203 -16.91 -11.11 -3.89
C ASN A 203 -16.08 -10.76 -5.12
N ILE A 204 -16.58 -9.82 -5.91
CA ILE A 204 -15.87 -9.18 -7.02
C ILE A 204 -16.07 -7.67 -6.88
N GLU A 205 -15.00 -6.94 -6.77
CA GLU A 205 -14.98 -5.49 -6.61
C GLU A 205 -14.13 -4.85 -7.70
N ARG A 206 -14.69 -3.85 -8.38
CA ARG A 206 -14.02 -3.04 -9.39
C ARG A 206 -14.07 -1.57 -8.99
N PHE A 207 -12.95 -0.88 -9.12
CA PHE A 207 -12.79 0.56 -8.94
C PHE A 207 -12.14 1.14 -10.20
N ASP A 208 -12.66 2.26 -10.69
CA ASP A 208 -12.07 3.06 -11.76
C ASP A 208 -12.27 4.54 -11.42
N GLU A 209 -11.25 5.38 -11.67
CA GLU A 209 -11.29 6.83 -11.49
C GLU A 209 -10.34 7.52 -12.46
N ASP A 210 -10.76 8.63 -13.07
CA ASP A 210 -9.89 9.47 -13.90
C ASP A 210 -8.98 10.38 -13.05
N GLY A 211 -9.36 10.62 -11.79
CA GLY A 211 -8.66 11.52 -10.87
C GLY A 211 -8.94 13.01 -11.11
N TRP A 212 -8.52 13.86 -10.17
CA TRP A 212 -8.77 15.29 -10.23
C TRP A 212 -7.56 16.09 -10.73
N ARG A 213 -6.38 15.52 -10.68
CA ARG A 213 -5.15 16.10 -11.24
C ARG A 213 -4.86 15.53 -12.62
N ASP A 214 -3.98 16.18 -13.35
CA ASP A 214 -3.38 15.58 -14.55
C ASP A 214 -2.67 14.28 -14.17
N GLN A 215 -2.70 13.27 -15.04
CA GLN A 215 -2.02 11.99 -14.79
C GLN A 215 -2.34 11.40 -13.39
N SER A 216 -3.63 11.15 -13.10
CA SER A 216 -4.07 10.59 -11.79
C SER A 216 -5.12 9.50 -11.92
N GLU A 217 -5.13 8.82 -13.06
CA GLU A 217 -6.03 7.69 -13.32
C GLU A 217 -5.71 6.51 -12.41
N SER A 218 -6.74 5.80 -11.98
CA SER A 218 -6.58 4.62 -11.12
C SER A 218 -7.62 3.57 -11.43
N ALA A 219 -7.20 2.32 -11.49
CA ALA A 219 -8.07 1.18 -11.64
C ALA A 219 -7.65 0.05 -10.70
N ALA A 220 -8.63 -0.65 -10.11
CA ALA A 220 -8.38 -1.85 -9.31
C ALA A 220 -9.49 -2.87 -9.51
N LEU A 221 -9.11 -4.15 -9.53
CA LEU A 221 -10.02 -5.29 -9.57
C LEU A 221 -9.62 -6.27 -8.48
N ASN A 222 -10.52 -6.55 -7.54
CA ASN A 222 -10.33 -7.52 -6.48
C ASN A 222 -11.36 -8.63 -6.57
N VAL A 223 -10.91 -9.87 -6.45
CA VAL A 223 -11.76 -11.07 -6.36
C VAL A 223 -11.40 -11.82 -5.08
N TYR A 224 -12.40 -12.10 -4.26
CA TYR A 224 -12.22 -12.85 -3.02
C TYR A 224 -13.26 -13.96 -2.92
N GLY A 225 -12.83 -15.14 -2.49
CA GLY A 225 -13.69 -16.29 -2.23
C GLY A 225 -13.34 -16.96 -0.91
N SER A 226 -14.37 -17.37 -0.15
CA SER A 226 -14.21 -18.15 1.08
C SER A 226 -15.13 -19.36 1.04
N PHE A 227 -14.57 -20.56 1.25
CA PHE A 227 -15.25 -21.83 1.27
C PHE A 227 -15.03 -22.51 2.62
N GLY A 228 -16.09 -22.66 3.37
CA GLY A 228 -16.01 -23.12 4.75
C GLY A 228 -16.74 -24.43 4.98
N TRP A 229 -16.20 -25.21 5.91
CA TRP A 229 -16.87 -26.36 6.48
C TRP A 229 -16.88 -26.26 8.01
N ARG A 230 -18.04 -26.57 8.61
CA ARG A 230 -18.23 -26.58 10.08
C ARG A 230 -18.91 -27.85 10.52
N SER A 231 -18.47 -28.34 11.68
CA SER A 231 -19.15 -29.37 12.47
C SER A 231 -19.39 -28.84 13.87
N GLU A 232 -19.89 -29.68 14.76
CA GLU A 232 -20.10 -29.34 16.18
C GLU A 232 -18.80 -28.88 16.88
N TYR A 233 -17.65 -29.47 16.50
CA TYR A 233 -16.36 -29.21 17.17
C TYR A 233 -15.27 -28.66 16.27
N SER A 234 -15.50 -28.57 14.98
CA SER A 234 -14.44 -28.20 14.02
C SER A 234 -14.94 -27.21 12.99
N ALA A 235 -14.06 -26.30 12.58
CA ALA A 235 -14.28 -25.44 11.45
C ALA A 235 -13.00 -25.37 10.59
N VAL A 236 -13.18 -25.30 9.28
CA VAL A 236 -12.12 -25.07 8.30
C VAL A 236 -12.65 -24.09 7.27
N ASN A 237 -11.84 -23.07 6.91
CA ASN A 237 -12.14 -22.15 5.82
C ASN A 237 -10.94 -22.08 4.87
N LEU A 238 -11.19 -22.25 3.59
CA LEU A 238 -10.25 -21.97 2.51
C LEU A 238 -10.59 -20.61 1.92
N ASN A 239 -9.63 -19.68 1.94
CA ASN A 239 -9.78 -18.35 1.36
C ASN A 239 -8.86 -18.22 0.15
N LEU A 240 -9.37 -17.64 -0.92
CA LEU A 240 -8.68 -17.39 -2.18
C LEU A 240 -8.88 -15.93 -2.53
N GLN A 241 -7.81 -15.26 -2.90
CA GLN A 241 -7.85 -13.86 -3.32
C GLN A 241 -6.94 -13.61 -4.50
N HIS A 242 -7.41 -12.79 -5.42
CA HIS A 242 -6.63 -12.23 -6.50
C HIS A 242 -6.97 -10.75 -6.64
N GLY A 243 -5.96 -9.91 -6.73
CA GLY A 243 -6.09 -8.47 -6.89
C GLY A 243 -5.16 -7.95 -7.96
N ARG A 244 -5.64 -7.02 -8.75
CA ARG A 244 -4.86 -6.25 -9.73
C ARG A 244 -5.16 -4.78 -9.59
N SER A 245 -4.14 -3.96 -9.72
CA SER A 245 -4.29 -2.51 -9.76
C SER A 245 -3.35 -1.89 -10.77
N ASP A 246 -3.78 -0.74 -11.29
CA ASP A 246 -3.04 0.12 -12.18
C ASP A 246 -3.29 1.55 -11.65
N LEU A 247 -2.29 2.13 -11.02
CA LEU A 247 -2.40 3.32 -10.21
C LEU A 247 -1.42 4.36 -10.70
N ILE A 248 -1.90 5.58 -10.95
CA ILE A 248 -1.05 6.73 -11.24
C ILE A 248 -1.10 7.65 -10.02
N GLY A 249 0.06 7.82 -9.39
CA GLY A 249 0.28 8.76 -8.31
C GLY A 249 0.73 10.11 -8.81
N ASN A 250 0.77 11.07 -7.89
CA ASN A 250 1.31 12.40 -8.16
C ASN A 250 1.94 12.95 -6.89
N GLY A 251 3.21 13.19 -6.93
CA GLY A 251 3.94 13.80 -5.83
C GLY A 251 3.51 15.24 -5.50
N ALA A 252 4.24 15.87 -4.60
CA ALA A 252 4.10 17.27 -4.28
C ALA A 252 4.39 18.14 -5.51
N ALA A 253 3.81 19.33 -5.55
CA ALA A 253 4.08 20.31 -6.59
C ALA A 253 4.29 21.70 -5.96
N PRO A 254 5.17 22.55 -6.53
CA PRO A 254 5.40 23.90 -6.06
C PRO A 254 4.11 24.72 -5.98
N VAL A 255 3.98 25.55 -4.93
CA VAL A 255 2.77 26.37 -4.74
C VAL A 255 2.56 27.38 -5.85
N GLU A 256 3.61 27.83 -6.51
CA GLU A 256 3.60 28.73 -7.66
C GLU A 256 2.95 28.07 -8.86
N LEU A 257 3.28 26.80 -9.12
CA LEU A 257 2.67 26.00 -10.19
C LEU A 257 1.17 25.78 -9.92
N LEU A 258 0.85 25.41 -8.67
CA LEU A 258 -0.55 25.18 -8.25
C LEU A 258 -1.39 26.47 -8.26
N ALA A 259 -0.77 27.64 -8.05
CA ALA A 259 -1.44 28.93 -8.17
C ALA A 259 -1.80 29.27 -9.63
N LEU A 260 -1.04 28.79 -10.60
CA LEU A 260 -1.31 28.94 -12.03
C LEU A 260 -2.37 27.94 -12.50
N ARG A 261 -2.26 26.69 -12.09
CA ARG A 261 -3.14 25.59 -12.46
C ARG A 261 -3.20 24.54 -11.36
N ARG A 262 -4.31 24.44 -10.68
CA ARG A 262 -4.47 23.60 -9.49
C ARG A 262 -4.30 22.11 -9.77
N GLU A 263 -4.69 21.65 -10.94
CA GLU A 263 -4.60 20.27 -11.40
C GLU A 263 -3.21 19.86 -11.90
N ALA A 264 -2.28 20.80 -11.98
CA ALA A 264 -0.94 20.55 -12.49
C ALA A 264 -0.16 19.56 -11.61
N ILE A 265 0.71 18.78 -12.26
CA ILE A 265 1.72 17.94 -11.63
C ILE A 265 3.10 18.58 -11.78
N PHE A 266 4.04 18.23 -10.92
CA PHE A 266 5.41 18.75 -11.02
C PHE A 266 6.24 17.92 -12.02
N THR A 267 6.21 16.62 -11.85
CA THR A 267 6.82 15.61 -12.74
C THR A 267 5.86 14.43 -12.86
N GLY A 268 6.08 13.56 -13.83
CA GLY A 268 5.33 12.32 -14.02
C GLY A 268 5.69 11.59 -15.30
N PRO A 269 5.07 10.42 -15.53
CA PRO A 269 4.05 9.78 -14.68
C PRO A 269 4.65 9.00 -13.51
N ASP A 270 3.86 8.81 -12.43
CA ASP A 270 4.18 7.94 -11.32
C ASP A 270 3.24 6.73 -11.35
N ILE A 271 3.66 5.66 -11.99
CA ILE A 271 2.83 4.47 -12.23
C ILE A 271 3.21 3.37 -11.24
N THR A 272 2.22 2.71 -10.68
CA THR A 272 2.38 1.48 -9.90
C THR A 272 1.36 0.45 -10.37
N GLU A 273 1.82 -0.68 -10.85
CA GLU A 273 1.00 -1.82 -11.25
C GLU A 273 1.23 -2.98 -10.28
N ASN A 274 0.16 -3.58 -9.74
CA ASN A 274 0.22 -4.73 -8.86
C ASN A 274 -0.57 -5.91 -9.40
N ASP A 275 -0.04 -7.13 -9.23
CA ASP A 275 -0.73 -8.41 -9.50
C ASP A 275 -0.49 -9.37 -8.33
N MET A 276 -1.50 -9.55 -7.47
CA MET A 276 -1.40 -10.32 -6.24
C MET A 276 -2.31 -11.53 -6.25
N THR A 277 -1.78 -12.65 -5.77
CA THR A 277 -2.56 -13.86 -5.45
C THR A 277 -2.25 -14.32 -4.03
N MET A 278 -3.30 -14.61 -3.27
CA MET A 278 -3.19 -15.14 -1.90
C MET A 278 -4.13 -16.31 -1.70
N MET A 279 -3.65 -17.32 -0.97
CA MET A 279 -4.41 -18.46 -0.50
C MET A 279 -4.18 -18.63 1.00
N SER A 280 -5.25 -18.85 1.76
CA SER A 280 -5.12 -19.21 3.18
C SER A 280 -6.10 -20.31 3.58
N LEU A 281 -5.71 -21.10 4.58
CA LEU A 281 -6.50 -22.14 5.18
C LEU A 281 -6.55 -21.91 6.68
N ASP A 282 -7.73 -21.54 7.20
CA ASP A 282 -7.97 -21.36 8.63
C ASP A 282 -8.65 -22.59 9.18
N PHE A 283 -8.24 -23.05 10.34
CA PHE A 283 -8.84 -24.21 10.98
C PHE A 283 -8.97 -24.00 12.49
N SER A 284 -10.01 -24.60 13.08
CA SER A 284 -10.19 -24.67 14.51
C SER A 284 -10.84 -26.00 14.92
N HIS A 285 -10.50 -26.45 16.13
CA HIS A 285 -11.05 -27.67 16.70
C HIS A 285 -11.22 -27.53 18.24
N GLU A 286 -12.40 -27.81 18.72
CA GLU A 286 -12.70 -27.89 20.15
C GLU A 286 -12.46 -29.32 20.64
N VAL A 287 -11.33 -29.53 21.33
CA VAL A 287 -10.98 -30.83 21.93
C VAL A 287 -11.91 -31.14 23.12
N SER A 288 -12.27 -30.10 23.87
CA SER A 288 -13.23 -30.14 24.97
C SER A 288 -13.80 -28.73 25.23
N SER A 289 -14.75 -28.62 26.15
CA SER A 289 -15.30 -27.32 26.56
C SER A 289 -14.26 -26.33 27.12
N THR A 290 -13.07 -26.84 27.48
CA THR A 290 -11.99 -26.04 28.08
C THR A 290 -10.71 -26.02 27.24
N ILE A 291 -10.60 -26.81 26.18
CA ILE A 291 -9.40 -26.92 25.35
C ILE A 291 -9.80 -26.80 23.89
N SER A 292 -9.21 -25.84 23.19
CA SER A 292 -9.33 -25.69 21.75
C SER A 292 -7.96 -25.54 21.08
N PHE A 293 -7.89 -25.92 19.83
CA PHE A 293 -6.75 -25.76 18.94
C PHE A 293 -7.20 -25.00 17.71
N SER A 294 -6.37 -24.05 17.24
CA SER A 294 -6.64 -23.31 16.01
C SER A 294 -5.35 -22.90 15.33
N GLY A 295 -5.42 -22.57 14.05
CA GLY A 295 -4.29 -22.12 13.29
C GLY A 295 -4.66 -21.70 11.89
N ASN A 296 -3.68 -21.17 11.17
CA ASN A 296 -3.77 -20.88 9.75
C ASN A 296 -2.51 -21.36 9.01
N LEU A 297 -2.64 -21.53 7.71
CA LEU A 297 -1.58 -21.69 6.74
C LEU A 297 -1.84 -20.75 5.59
N PHE A 298 -0.80 -20.15 5.02
CA PHE A 298 -0.97 -19.24 3.90
C PHE A 298 0.20 -19.28 2.91
N TRP A 299 -0.11 -18.83 1.72
CA TRP A 299 0.82 -18.47 0.66
C TRP A 299 0.31 -17.20 -0.03
N ARG A 300 1.21 -16.26 -0.30
CA ARG A 300 0.93 -15.00 -0.97
C ARG A 300 2.07 -14.65 -1.91
N LYS A 301 1.72 -14.18 -3.11
CA LYS A 301 2.66 -13.63 -4.10
C LYS A 301 2.12 -12.31 -4.60
N ASN A 302 2.98 -11.31 -4.71
CA ASN A 302 2.69 -10.02 -5.30
C ASN A 302 3.80 -9.64 -6.27
N ASP A 303 3.45 -9.35 -7.51
CA ASP A 303 4.33 -8.78 -8.52
C ASP A 303 3.97 -7.28 -8.62
N THR A 304 4.96 -6.40 -8.47
CA THR A 304 4.77 -4.95 -8.55
C THR A 304 5.76 -4.37 -9.55
N ASP A 305 5.23 -3.68 -10.56
CA ASP A 305 6.01 -2.86 -11.47
C ASP A 305 5.79 -1.39 -11.14
N SER A 306 6.85 -0.58 -11.09
CA SER A 306 6.75 0.85 -10.88
C SER A 306 7.60 1.63 -11.86
N PHE A 307 7.08 2.77 -12.26
CA PHE A 307 7.74 3.74 -13.13
C PHE A 307 7.46 5.14 -12.57
N ASN A 308 8.52 5.85 -12.17
CA ASN A 308 8.40 7.21 -11.67
C ASN A 308 9.25 8.13 -12.51
N GLY A 309 8.61 9.12 -13.13
CA GLY A 309 9.27 10.18 -13.88
C GLY A 309 9.55 11.38 -12.98
N ASP A 310 10.80 11.61 -12.65
CA ASP A 310 11.23 12.65 -11.69
C ASP A 310 12.15 13.70 -12.34
N GLY A 311 12.34 14.82 -11.64
CA GLY A 311 13.42 15.75 -11.94
C GLY A 311 14.77 15.09 -11.68
N SER A 312 15.79 15.49 -12.40
CA SER A 312 17.14 14.99 -12.23
C SER A 312 17.85 15.76 -11.11
N GLU A 313 18.67 15.05 -10.35
CA GLU A 313 19.65 15.61 -9.41
C GLU A 313 21.06 15.62 -10.04
N PHE A 314 21.16 15.21 -11.30
CA PHE A 314 22.42 15.23 -12.04
C PHE A 314 22.65 16.59 -12.70
N ALA A 315 23.93 16.93 -12.91
CA ALA A 315 24.37 18.03 -13.75
C ALA A 315 25.26 17.53 -14.88
N VAL A 316 25.07 18.06 -16.09
CA VAL A 316 25.96 17.76 -17.23
C VAL A 316 27.12 18.72 -17.19
N CYS A 317 28.33 18.20 -16.99
CA CYS A 317 29.58 18.97 -16.99
C CYS A 317 30.42 18.67 -18.23
N GLU A 318 30.95 19.73 -18.86
CA GLU A 318 31.99 19.64 -19.91
C GLU A 318 33.34 19.57 -19.22
N PHE A 319 33.95 18.40 -19.15
CA PHE A 319 35.33 18.24 -18.70
C PHE A 319 36.31 18.34 -19.87
N SER A 320 37.59 18.57 -19.57
CA SER A 320 38.61 18.61 -20.64
C SER A 320 38.79 17.24 -21.35
N GLY A 321 38.31 16.15 -20.77
CA GLY A 321 38.27 14.80 -21.34
C GLY A 321 37.00 14.48 -22.16
N GLY A 322 35.97 15.32 -22.08
CA GLY A 322 34.66 15.13 -22.68
C GLY A 322 33.54 15.39 -21.68
N PRO A 323 32.30 15.37 -22.13
CA PRO A 323 31.16 15.58 -21.25
C PRO A 323 30.98 14.39 -20.29
N GLY A 324 30.67 14.69 -19.03
CA GLY A 324 30.31 13.74 -18.00
C GLY A 324 29.05 14.18 -17.28
N LEU A 325 28.37 13.23 -16.65
CA LEU A 325 27.26 13.48 -15.77
C LEU A 325 27.76 13.39 -14.33
N ILE A 326 27.43 14.35 -13.50
CA ILE A 326 27.84 14.37 -12.09
C ILE A 326 26.61 14.41 -11.17
N GLU A 327 26.78 13.85 -10.01
CA GLU A 327 25.83 13.89 -8.88
C GLU A 327 26.55 14.42 -7.63
N GLY A 328 25.80 14.99 -6.71
CA GLY A 328 26.35 15.50 -5.44
C GLY A 328 26.89 16.95 -5.52
N LEU A 329 26.47 17.71 -6.53
CA LEU A 329 26.71 19.15 -6.61
C LEU A 329 25.39 19.89 -6.34
N GLU A 330 25.23 20.40 -5.13
CA GLU A 330 24.08 21.23 -4.78
C GLU A 330 24.39 22.72 -5.08
N GLU A 331 23.49 23.38 -5.79
CA GLU A 331 23.62 24.77 -6.21
C GLU A 331 23.81 25.68 -5.00
N ASP A 332 23.04 25.48 -3.93
CA ASP A 332 23.11 26.26 -2.69
C ASP A 332 24.50 26.16 -2.01
N ASP A 333 25.15 25.00 -1.97
CA ASP A 333 26.44 24.76 -1.36
C ASP A 333 27.56 25.46 -2.13
N VAL A 334 27.44 25.51 -3.44
CA VAL A 334 28.41 26.16 -4.33
C VAL A 334 28.26 27.69 -4.27
N GLU A 335 27.02 28.19 -4.21
CA GLU A 335 26.74 29.62 -4.04
C GLU A 335 27.31 30.15 -2.69
N GLU A 336 27.27 29.37 -1.60
CA GLU A 336 27.87 29.74 -0.31
C GLU A 336 29.37 29.91 -0.42
N LEU A 337 30.05 29.22 -1.32
CA LEU A 337 31.44 29.38 -1.65
C LEU A 337 31.71 30.59 -2.60
N GLY A 338 30.65 31.24 -3.07
CA GLY A 338 30.72 32.41 -3.93
C GLY A 338 31.05 32.08 -5.39
N ILE A 339 30.71 30.87 -5.84
CA ILE A 339 30.92 30.41 -7.20
C ILE A 339 29.54 30.22 -7.84
N ASP A 340 29.43 30.55 -9.11
CA ASP A 340 28.29 30.22 -9.96
C ASP A 340 28.47 28.79 -10.48
N ASP A 341 27.51 27.93 -10.31
CA ASP A 341 27.56 26.51 -10.72
C ASP A 341 27.78 26.36 -12.24
N ASP A 342 27.14 27.23 -13.05
CA ASP A 342 27.35 27.31 -14.49
C ASP A 342 28.83 27.44 -14.86
N ASP A 343 29.58 28.18 -14.07
CA ASP A 343 31.03 28.42 -14.33
C ASP A 343 31.86 27.16 -14.03
N LEU A 344 31.42 26.24 -13.17
CA LEU A 344 32.18 25.05 -12.77
C LEU A 344 32.21 23.96 -13.86
N CYS A 345 31.18 23.89 -14.70
CA CYS A 345 31.03 22.85 -15.70
C CYS A 345 31.53 23.26 -17.11
N GLU A 346 32.35 24.32 -17.26
CA GLU A 346 32.82 24.84 -18.56
C GLU A 346 34.19 24.31 -19.03
N GLY A 347 34.54 23.06 -18.74
CA GLY A 347 35.75 22.42 -19.30
C GLY A 347 37.09 22.77 -18.63
N GLN A 348 37.07 23.43 -17.48
CA GLN A 348 38.26 23.81 -16.75
C GLN A 348 38.86 22.68 -15.90
N PHE A 349 38.11 21.65 -15.61
CA PHE A 349 38.53 20.48 -14.83
C PHE A 349 38.81 19.27 -15.71
N ALA A 350 39.69 18.38 -15.26
CA ALA A 350 40.03 17.18 -15.99
C ALA A 350 38.96 16.07 -15.85
N GLY A 351 38.15 16.14 -14.80
CA GLY A 351 37.10 15.19 -14.44
C GLY A 351 36.54 15.55 -13.08
N ALA A 352 35.57 14.77 -12.58
CA ALA A 352 34.91 15.00 -11.31
C ALA A 352 35.85 15.01 -10.11
N ASP A 353 36.82 14.10 -10.04
CA ASP A 353 37.83 14.08 -8.96
C ASP A 353 38.57 15.42 -8.83
N ALA A 354 38.86 16.08 -9.96
CA ALA A 354 39.54 17.37 -9.98
C ALA A 354 38.62 18.50 -9.51
N LEU A 355 37.35 18.46 -9.86
CA LEU A 355 36.30 19.36 -9.42
C LEU A 355 36.07 19.21 -7.92
N GLU A 356 35.89 18.00 -7.42
CA GLU A 356 35.70 17.66 -6.02
C GLU A 356 36.88 18.16 -5.18
N SER A 357 38.10 17.86 -5.62
CA SER A 357 39.32 18.34 -4.93
C SER A 357 39.41 19.86 -4.87
N PHE A 358 38.95 20.56 -5.91
CA PHE A 358 38.89 22.01 -5.94
C PHE A 358 37.89 22.56 -4.93
N LEU A 359 36.66 22.05 -4.92
CA LEU A 359 35.58 22.46 -4.03
C LEU A 359 35.93 22.19 -2.57
N ASN A 360 36.44 21.02 -2.23
CA ASN A 360 36.85 20.66 -0.89
C ASN A 360 38.04 21.56 -0.37
N ASN A 361 38.94 21.93 -1.28
CA ASN A 361 39.98 22.91 -0.91
C ASN A 361 39.43 24.30 -0.65
N LEU A 362 38.43 24.71 -1.41
CA LEU A 362 37.82 26.02 -1.27
C LEU A 362 36.98 26.12 0.01
N ALA A 363 36.12 25.09 0.29
CA ALA A 363 35.38 24.98 1.54
C ALA A 363 36.30 25.05 2.78
N THR A 364 37.42 24.30 2.74
CA THR A 364 38.44 24.38 3.80
C THR A 364 39.01 25.79 3.98
N GLN A 365 39.23 26.53 2.87
CA GLN A 365 39.75 27.92 2.95
C GLN A 365 38.67 28.90 3.44
N ALA A 366 37.43 28.67 3.12
CA ALA A 366 36.29 29.44 3.61
C ALA A 366 35.99 29.16 5.09
N GLY A 367 36.45 28.03 5.61
CA GLY A 367 36.23 27.61 7.00
C GLY A 367 34.87 26.91 7.17
N GLU A 368 34.31 26.39 6.08
CA GLU A 368 33.13 25.56 6.07
C GLU A 368 33.51 24.10 6.39
N ASP A 369 32.67 23.41 7.14
CA ASP A 369 32.86 22.01 7.55
C ASP A 369 32.23 21.02 6.52
N GLU A 370 31.84 21.49 5.34
CA GLU A 370 31.27 20.68 4.27
C GLU A 370 32.32 19.95 3.47
N GLU A 371 32.02 18.68 3.13
CA GLU A 371 32.85 17.82 2.30
C GLU A 371 32.01 17.42 1.06
N PHE A 372 32.42 17.90 -0.10
CA PHE A 372 31.81 17.52 -1.39
C PHE A 372 32.22 16.10 -1.73
N ASN A 373 31.26 15.30 -2.16
CA ASN A 373 31.45 13.97 -2.67
C ASN A 373 30.77 13.90 -4.02
N ILE A 374 31.52 14.06 -5.10
CA ILE A 374 30.99 14.14 -6.47
C ILE A 374 31.17 12.79 -7.16
N GLU A 375 30.07 12.11 -7.42
CA GLU A 375 30.05 10.94 -8.27
C GLU A 375 29.96 11.36 -9.74
N SER A 376 30.66 10.68 -10.64
CA SER A 376 30.62 10.98 -12.07
C SER A 376 30.44 9.74 -12.90
N PHE A 377 29.73 9.94 -14.02
CA PHE A 377 29.47 8.92 -15.02
C PHE A 377 29.88 9.45 -16.39
N GLU A 378 30.81 8.76 -17.06
CA GLU A 378 31.22 9.13 -18.42
C GLU A 378 30.20 8.59 -19.44
N ALA A 379 30.07 9.27 -20.58
CA ALA A 379 29.08 8.92 -21.60
C ALA A 379 29.27 7.50 -22.19
N ASP A 380 30.45 6.91 -22.09
CA ASP A 380 30.76 5.56 -22.54
C ASP A 380 30.48 4.49 -21.46
N GLU A 381 30.24 4.88 -20.22
CA GLU A 381 29.79 4.00 -19.14
C GLU A 381 28.27 3.76 -19.22
N LEU A 382 27.55 4.63 -19.94
CA LEU A 382 26.11 4.51 -20.11
C LEU A 382 25.78 3.59 -21.27
N SER A 383 24.79 2.76 -21.09
CA SER A 383 24.21 2.00 -22.20
C SER A 383 23.34 2.92 -23.07
N GLY A 384 23.24 2.67 -24.38
CA GLY A 384 22.35 3.39 -25.27
C GLY A 384 23.03 4.39 -26.21
N THR A 385 22.42 5.56 -26.42
CA THR A 385 22.88 6.51 -27.47
C THR A 385 24.02 7.43 -27.02
N GLY A 386 24.38 7.43 -25.76
CA GLY A 386 25.42 8.32 -25.19
C GLY A 386 24.99 9.79 -25.09
N VAL A 387 23.71 10.11 -25.21
CA VAL A 387 23.19 11.46 -24.99
C VAL A 387 23.02 11.67 -23.49
N LEU A 388 23.62 12.68 -22.92
CA LEU A 388 23.45 13.08 -21.52
C LEU A 388 22.31 14.10 -21.39
N SER A 389 21.59 14.05 -20.29
CA SER A 389 20.57 15.02 -19.91
C SER A 389 20.50 15.12 -18.40
N ASP A 390 20.38 16.32 -17.92
CA ASP A 390 20.17 16.71 -16.53
C ASP A 390 18.74 17.15 -16.23
N GLN A 391 17.82 17.00 -17.17
CA GLN A 391 16.46 17.52 -17.02
C GLN A 391 15.56 16.62 -16.16
N ALA A 392 15.68 15.32 -16.38
CA ALA A 392 14.81 14.34 -15.75
C ALA A 392 15.42 12.93 -15.74
N ILE A 393 14.85 12.09 -14.89
CA ILE A 393 15.14 10.67 -14.79
C ILE A 393 13.84 9.86 -14.76
N ASN A 394 13.92 8.61 -15.21
CA ASN A 394 12.88 7.62 -15.01
C ASN A 394 13.40 6.55 -14.03
N ASN A 395 12.82 6.47 -12.86
CA ASN A 395 13.05 5.38 -11.92
C ASN A 395 12.12 4.21 -12.26
N ILE A 396 12.70 3.13 -12.74
CA ILE A 396 11.94 1.94 -13.17
C ILE A 396 12.31 0.79 -12.25
N SER A 397 11.33 0.21 -11.55
CA SER A 397 11.59 -0.93 -10.68
C SER A 397 10.58 -2.06 -10.84
N ASN A 398 11.04 -3.28 -10.62
CA ASN A 398 10.22 -4.48 -10.51
C ASN A 398 10.48 -5.17 -9.18
N ARG A 399 9.40 -5.64 -8.55
CA ARG A 399 9.46 -6.35 -7.26
C ARG A 399 8.59 -7.60 -7.33
N VAL A 400 9.22 -8.76 -7.25
CA VAL A 400 8.52 -10.03 -7.09
C VAL A 400 8.62 -10.46 -5.65
N GLN A 401 7.52 -10.41 -4.92
CA GLN A 401 7.49 -10.69 -3.49
C GLN A 401 6.64 -11.92 -3.20
N GLN A 402 7.19 -12.85 -2.45
CA GLN A 402 6.49 -14.05 -2.06
C GLN A 402 6.61 -14.28 -0.56
N SER A 403 5.51 -14.65 0.07
CA SER A 403 5.50 -15.06 1.47
C SER A 403 4.67 -16.30 1.68
N PHE A 404 5.09 -17.13 2.63
CA PHE A 404 4.32 -18.26 3.11
C PHE A 404 4.58 -18.48 4.59
N GLY A 405 3.65 -19.09 5.25
CA GLY A 405 3.77 -19.35 6.67
C GLY A 405 2.53 -19.98 7.25
N GLY A 406 2.48 -19.95 8.56
CA GLY A 406 1.34 -20.38 9.31
C GLY A 406 1.56 -20.18 10.79
N ASP A 407 0.48 -20.22 11.52
CA ASP A 407 0.49 -20.16 12.96
C ASP A 407 -0.47 -21.19 13.56
N PHE A 408 -0.23 -21.55 14.79
CA PHE A 408 -1.08 -22.42 15.55
C PHE A 408 -1.12 -22.01 17.02
N GLN A 409 -2.23 -22.27 17.67
CA GLN A 409 -2.38 -22.01 19.10
C GLN A 409 -3.27 -23.05 19.78
N TRP A 410 -2.92 -23.33 21.02
CA TRP A 410 -3.75 -24.02 21.98
C TRP A 410 -4.32 -23.02 22.97
N THR A 411 -5.61 -23.10 23.20
CA THR A 411 -6.30 -22.27 24.18
C THR A 411 -6.85 -23.16 25.30
N LEU A 412 -6.43 -22.91 26.53
CA LEU A 412 -6.88 -23.61 27.72
C LEU A 412 -7.68 -22.66 28.60
N LYS A 413 -8.94 -22.95 28.81
CA LYS A 413 -9.83 -22.19 29.69
C LYS A 413 -9.93 -22.95 31.02
N GLY A 414 -9.83 -22.25 32.17
CA GLY A 414 -9.90 -22.91 33.44
C GLY A 414 -9.70 -21.97 34.63
N SER A 415 -9.56 -22.58 35.81
CA SER A 415 -9.21 -21.83 37.02
C SER A 415 -7.69 -22.00 37.28
N PHE A 416 -6.98 -20.87 37.25
CA PHE A 416 -5.56 -20.80 37.53
C PHE A 416 -5.35 -20.02 38.83
N ALA A 417 -4.78 -20.67 39.84
CA ALA A 417 -4.58 -20.10 41.17
C ALA A 417 -5.87 -19.55 41.83
N GLY A 418 -7.03 -20.17 41.57
CA GLY A 418 -8.32 -19.74 42.10
C GLY A 418 -9.06 -18.66 41.31
N TYR A 419 -8.46 -18.15 40.22
CA TYR A 419 -9.07 -17.17 39.31
C TYR A 419 -9.46 -17.85 38.01
N SER A 420 -10.65 -17.53 37.48
CA SER A 420 -11.01 -17.96 36.14
C SER A 420 -10.10 -17.25 35.13
N GLY A 421 -9.48 -18.01 34.22
CA GLY A 421 -8.54 -17.48 33.30
C GLY A 421 -8.44 -18.31 32.02
N GLN A 422 -7.68 -17.79 31.10
CA GLN A 422 -7.37 -18.42 29.82
C GLN A 422 -5.85 -18.41 29.62
N LEU A 423 -5.28 -19.54 29.26
CA LEU A 423 -3.88 -19.68 28.83
C LEU A 423 -3.86 -19.98 27.34
N VAL A 424 -3.10 -19.19 26.58
CA VAL A 424 -2.88 -19.41 25.15
C VAL A 424 -1.41 -19.72 24.94
N ILE A 425 -1.12 -20.81 24.25
CA ILE A 425 0.23 -21.23 23.88
C ILE A 425 0.22 -21.50 22.38
N GLY A 426 1.09 -20.83 21.66
CA GLY A 426 1.17 -20.98 20.21
C GLY A 426 2.55 -20.77 19.66
N GLY A 427 2.66 -20.93 18.34
CA GLY A 427 3.86 -20.65 17.57
C GLY A 427 3.48 -20.23 16.17
N SER A 428 4.36 -19.44 15.55
CA SER A 428 4.21 -18.97 14.19
C SER A 428 5.50 -19.16 13.40
N TYR A 429 5.34 -19.38 12.11
CA TYR A 429 6.41 -19.40 11.13
C TYR A 429 6.03 -18.50 9.97
N PHE A 430 6.92 -17.60 9.59
CA PHE A 430 6.78 -16.72 8.44
C PHE A 430 8.08 -16.73 7.65
N LYS A 431 7.96 -16.88 6.34
CA LYS A 431 9.08 -16.70 5.40
C LYS A 431 8.62 -15.75 4.30
N GLY A 432 9.37 -14.67 4.10
CA GLY A 432 9.24 -13.75 2.98
C GLY A 432 10.50 -13.77 2.13
N GLU A 433 10.32 -13.64 0.84
CA GLU A 433 11.36 -13.50 -0.17
C GLU A 433 10.97 -12.34 -1.07
N SER A 434 11.96 -11.57 -1.50
CA SER A 434 11.76 -10.47 -2.44
C SER A 434 12.91 -10.48 -3.44
N ASP A 435 12.55 -10.50 -4.73
CA ASP A 435 13.46 -10.19 -5.84
C ASP A 435 13.15 -8.76 -6.27
N PHE A 436 14.13 -7.87 -6.14
CA PHE A 436 14.02 -6.46 -6.49
C PHE A 436 15.04 -6.13 -7.57
N SER A 437 14.60 -5.39 -8.57
CA SER A 437 15.47 -4.78 -9.56
C SER A 437 15.06 -3.34 -9.79
N SER A 438 16.02 -2.46 -9.91
CA SER A 438 15.81 -1.05 -10.23
C SER A 438 16.73 -0.63 -11.37
N VAL A 439 16.23 0.27 -12.18
CA VAL A 439 16.95 0.86 -13.31
C VAL A 439 16.63 2.34 -13.33
N LEU A 440 17.65 3.15 -13.51
CA LEU A 440 17.50 4.58 -13.69
C LEU A 440 17.82 4.95 -15.15
N GLU A 441 16.88 5.59 -15.83
CA GLU A 441 17.01 6.02 -17.22
C GLU A 441 17.04 7.54 -17.29
N LEU A 442 18.03 8.13 -17.98
CA LEU A 442 18.02 9.55 -18.27
C LEU A 442 16.86 9.93 -19.17
N ALA A 443 16.23 11.05 -18.90
CA ALA A 443 15.03 11.50 -19.58
C ALA A 443 15.03 13.00 -19.86
N ASN A 444 14.20 13.43 -20.79
CA ASN A 444 13.82 14.82 -20.97
C ASN A 444 12.48 15.07 -20.31
N LEU A 445 12.32 16.26 -19.73
CA LEU A 445 11.06 16.72 -19.15
C LEU A 445 10.36 17.67 -20.10
N ASP A 446 9.13 17.33 -20.53
CA ASP A 446 8.30 18.25 -21.30
C ASP A 446 7.85 19.42 -20.41
N PRO A 447 8.19 20.67 -20.73
CA PRO A 447 7.93 21.82 -19.86
C PRO A 447 6.44 22.18 -19.71
N ILE A 448 5.57 21.64 -20.56
CA ILE A 448 4.13 21.93 -20.56
C ILE A 448 3.34 20.81 -19.91
N SER A 449 3.52 19.57 -20.37
CA SER A 449 2.82 18.41 -19.82
C SER A 449 3.44 17.89 -18.53
N ARG A 450 4.71 18.25 -18.28
CA ARG A 450 5.49 17.79 -17.13
C ARG A 450 5.71 16.28 -17.12
N ILE A 451 5.68 15.66 -18.30
CA ILE A 451 5.90 14.22 -18.48
C ILE A 451 7.34 13.98 -18.95
N THR A 452 7.97 12.99 -18.33
CA THR A 452 9.30 12.56 -18.71
C THR A 452 9.26 11.69 -19.96
N THR A 453 10.31 11.74 -20.75
CA THR A 453 10.50 10.89 -21.93
C THR A 453 11.91 10.37 -21.92
N GLY A 454 12.07 9.06 -21.74
CA GLY A 454 13.37 8.40 -21.70
C GLY A 454 14.18 8.59 -22.99
N LEU A 455 15.48 8.79 -22.83
CA LEU A 455 16.42 8.98 -23.94
C LEU A 455 16.92 7.65 -24.53
N GLY A 456 16.63 6.54 -23.87
CA GLY A 456 17.18 5.23 -24.21
C GLY A 456 18.72 5.19 -24.03
N THR A 457 19.23 6.05 -23.18
CA THR A 457 20.67 6.29 -22.94
C THR A 457 21.11 5.82 -21.60
N GLY A 458 20.79 4.64 -21.19
CA GLY A 458 21.50 4.21 -20.03
C GLY A 458 20.67 3.95 -18.82
N THR A 459 20.96 2.81 -18.35
CA THR A 459 20.65 2.34 -17.04
C THR A 459 21.84 2.59 -16.16
N PHE A 460 21.63 3.37 -15.15
CA PHE A 460 22.54 3.41 -14.04
C PHE A 460 22.09 2.36 -13.05
N VAL A 461 23.08 1.74 -12.44
CA VAL A 461 23.00 1.01 -11.22
C VAL A 461 22.18 -0.29 -11.26
N ASP A 462 22.97 -1.34 -11.25
CA ASP A 462 22.69 -2.59 -10.57
C ASP A 462 22.91 -2.34 -9.07
N GLU A 463 22.01 -1.71 -8.38
CA GLU A 463 21.96 -1.83 -6.93
C GLU A 463 21.36 -3.18 -6.56
N ALA A 464 22.23 -4.14 -6.27
CA ALA A 464 21.90 -5.50 -5.86
C ALA A 464 21.37 -5.59 -4.42
#